data_d0bd38e25881e556dada452ff4f5ff9e
#
_entry.id   d0bd38e25881e556dada452ff4f5ff9e
#
_cell.length_a   1.000
_cell.length_b   1.000
_cell.length_c   1.000
_cell.angle_alpha   90.00
_cell.angle_beta   90.00
_cell.angle_gamma   90.00
#
_symmetry.space_group_name_H-M   'P 1'
#
loop_
_entity.id
_entity.type
_entity.pdbx_description
1 polymer ?
#
loop_
_entity_poly.entity_id
_entity_poly.type
_entity_poly.pdbx_seq_one_letter_code
_entity_poly.pdbx_strand_id
1 'polypeptide(L)'
;IYTYSKLLYFVYMIFKFFLSFFLFYPFLLINAQQDYIIENLISQLTIEEKISMCHAQSKFSSAGVPRLGIPEIWMSDGPHGIRPEINWDDWGYANWTNDYVTAFPALTCLAATFNPHLSMEYGTSIGEEARYRNKDVLLGPGVNIYRTPLNGRNFEYMGEDPYLASVLVVPYIKGVQKNGVAACVKHYALNNQELWRGHINVEVSD
;
A
#
# COMPACT_ATOMS: atom_id res chain seq x y z
N ILE A 1 10.27 13.68 -57.49
CA ILE A 1 9.21 13.28 -56.52
C ILE A 1 9.79 12.36 -55.41
N TYR A 2 10.67 11.40 -55.75
CA TYR A 2 11.24 10.40 -54.84
C TYR A 2 12.20 10.98 -53.77
N THR A 3 12.87 12.08 -54.08
CA THR A 3 13.82 12.76 -53.17
C THR A 3 13.13 13.61 -52.12
N TYR A 4 11.99 14.23 -52.42
CA TYR A 4 11.24 15.03 -51.48
C TYR A 4 10.59 14.18 -50.37
N SER A 5 10.13 12.99 -50.67
CA SER A 5 9.51 12.11 -49.67
C SER A 5 10.52 11.60 -48.62
N LYS A 6 11.78 11.33 -49.04
CA LYS A 6 12.86 10.94 -48.12
C LYS A 6 13.28 12.07 -47.19
N LEU A 7 13.33 13.29 -47.71
CA LEU A 7 13.69 14.48 -46.92
C LEU A 7 12.60 14.78 -45.86
N LEU A 8 11.31 14.70 -46.25
CA LEU A 8 10.19 14.87 -45.33
C LEU A 8 10.18 13.77 -44.23
N TYR A 9 10.47 12.54 -44.60
CA TYR A 9 10.57 11.43 -43.63
C TYR A 9 11.73 11.63 -42.65
N PHE A 10 12.88 12.08 -43.15
CA PHE A 10 14.04 12.37 -42.29
C PHE A 10 13.76 13.52 -41.32
N VAL A 11 13.16 14.62 -41.77
CA VAL A 11 12.76 15.75 -40.92
C VAL A 11 11.73 15.31 -39.89
N TYR A 12 10.77 14.46 -40.24
CA TYR A 12 9.79 13.91 -39.32
C TYR A 12 10.44 13.02 -38.27
N MET A 13 11.41 12.18 -38.62
CA MET A 13 12.17 11.35 -37.68
C MET A 13 12.99 12.21 -36.70
N ILE A 14 13.66 13.24 -37.18
CA ILE A 14 14.39 14.20 -36.34
C ILE A 14 13.44 14.92 -35.38
N PHE A 15 12.30 15.40 -35.88
CA PHE A 15 11.28 16.05 -35.04
C PHE A 15 10.73 15.14 -33.95
N LYS A 16 10.42 13.87 -34.27
CA LYS A 16 10.02 12.88 -33.27
C LYS A 16 11.11 12.61 -32.25
N PHE A 17 12.37 12.52 -32.66
CA PHE A 17 13.50 12.30 -31.76
C PHE A 17 13.66 13.48 -30.77
N PHE A 18 13.62 14.72 -31.27
CA PHE A 18 13.68 15.90 -30.42
C PHE A 18 12.46 16.03 -29.51
N LEU A 19 11.26 15.77 -30.01
CA LEU A 19 10.05 15.79 -29.21
C LEU A 19 10.09 14.75 -28.09
N SER A 20 10.56 13.52 -28.40
CA SER A 20 10.75 12.47 -27.41
C SER A 20 11.81 12.86 -26.37
N PHE A 21 12.94 13.44 -26.81
CA PHE A 21 13.98 13.91 -25.91
C PHE A 21 13.49 15.02 -24.99
N PHE A 22 12.74 16.01 -25.48
CA PHE A 22 12.15 17.08 -24.66
C PHE A 22 11.08 16.59 -23.68
N LEU A 23 10.36 15.53 -24.01
CA LEU A 23 9.34 14.94 -23.12
C LEU A 23 9.95 14.06 -22.02
N PHE A 24 11.02 13.32 -22.32
CA PHE A 24 11.64 12.38 -21.36
C PHE A 24 12.76 12.99 -20.52
N TYR A 25 13.47 14.00 -21.05
CA TYR A 25 14.59 14.64 -20.36
C TYR A 25 14.21 15.27 -19.01
N PRO A 26 13.09 16.02 -18.87
CA PRO A 26 12.65 16.52 -17.56
C PRO A 26 12.36 15.40 -16.56
N PHE A 27 11.83 14.26 -17.02
CA PHE A 27 11.53 13.11 -16.16
C PHE A 27 12.80 12.49 -15.59
N LEU A 28 13.85 12.39 -16.39
CA LEU A 28 15.16 11.89 -15.93
C LEU A 28 15.80 12.84 -14.92
N LEU A 29 15.70 14.15 -15.13
CA LEU A 29 16.23 15.15 -14.20
C LEU A 29 15.49 15.13 -12.86
N ILE A 30 14.17 14.96 -12.85
CA ILE A 30 13.37 14.89 -11.63
C ILE A 30 13.78 13.66 -10.80
N ASN A 31 13.92 12.49 -11.41
CA ASN A 31 14.36 11.29 -10.71
C ASN A 31 15.78 11.44 -10.13
N ALA A 32 16.73 11.95 -10.93
CA ALA A 32 18.09 12.18 -10.47
C ALA A 32 18.15 13.18 -9.29
N GLN A 33 17.28 14.19 -9.28
CA GLN A 33 17.21 15.15 -8.19
C GLN A 33 16.60 14.52 -6.92
N GLN A 34 15.60 13.63 -7.05
CA GLN A 34 15.05 12.89 -5.91
C GLN A 34 16.08 11.94 -5.30
N ASP A 35 16.80 11.19 -6.12
CA ASP A 35 17.85 10.29 -5.66
C ASP A 35 18.94 11.06 -4.90
N TYR A 36 19.37 12.21 -5.43
CA TYR A 36 20.35 13.07 -4.75
C TYR A 36 19.87 13.55 -3.38
N ILE A 37 18.59 13.95 -3.25
CA ILE A 37 18.01 14.38 -1.97
C ILE A 37 18.00 13.22 -0.98
N ILE A 38 17.59 12.03 -1.42
CA ILE A 38 17.54 10.83 -0.59
C ILE A 38 18.94 10.45 -0.10
N GLU A 39 19.91 10.38 -1.00
CA GLU A 39 21.30 10.05 -0.64
C GLU A 39 21.91 11.08 0.32
N ASN A 40 21.61 12.36 0.11
CA ASN A 40 22.05 13.42 1.02
C ASN A 40 21.43 13.26 2.42
N LEU A 41 20.15 12.92 2.53
CA LEU A 41 19.50 12.63 3.81
C LEU A 41 20.12 11.40 4.48
N ILE A 42 20.30 10.31 3.72
CA ILE A 42 20.93 9.07 4.22
C ILE A 42 22.33 9.33 4.75
N SER A 43 23.12 10.18 4.10
CA SER A 43 24.48 10.53 4.53
C SER A 43 24.53 11.29 5.87
N GLN A 44 23.44 11.99 6.21
CA GLN A 44 23.31 12.75 7.45
C GLN A 44 22.76 11.92 8.62
N LEU A 45 22.18 10.75 8.36
CA LEU A 45 21.64 9.86 9.38
C LEU A 45 22.77 9.20 10.17
N THR A 46 22.65 9.17 11.50
CA THR A 46 23.49 8.33 12.36
C THR A 46 23.13 6.87 12.20
N ILE A 47 23.98 5.97 12.65
CA ILE A 47 23.69 4.53 12.58
C ILE A 47 22.50 4.16 13.46
N GLU A 48 22.33 4.80 14.62
CA GLU A 48 21.21 4.59 15.53
C GLU A 48 19.89 5.03 14.89
N GLU A 49 19.89 6.17 14.19
CA GLU A 49 18.71 6.65 13.47
C GLU A 49 18.34 5.69 12.33
N LYS A 50 19.30 5.21 11.56
CA LYS A 50 19.09 4.20 10.53
C LYS A 50 18.47 2.91 11.10
N ILE A 51 19.00 2.44 12.23
CA ILE A 51 18.47 1.26 12.92
C ILE A 51 17.06 1.51 13.41
N SER A 52 16.78 2.66 14.05
CA SER A 52 15.47 2.98 14.60
C SER A 52 14.37 3.05 13.52
N MET A 53 14.71 3.46 12.30
CA MET A 53 13.77 3.47 11.16
C MET A 53 13.48 2.08 10.59
N CYS A 54 14.33 1.06 10.88
CA CYS A 54 14.17 -0.30 10.35
C CYS A 54 13.28 -1.20 11.21
N HIS A 55 12.76 -0.71 12.32
CA HIS A 55 11.86 -1.47 13.19
C HIS A 55 10.72 -0.60 13.72
N ALA A 56 9.69 -1.25 14.26
CA ALA A 56 8.59 -0.56 14.91
C ALA A 56 9.04 0.11 16.20
N GLN A 57 8.65 1.37 16.42
CA GLN A 57 8.81 2.06 17.69
C GLN A 57 7.60 1.86 18.63
N SER A 58 6.43 1.55 18.04
CA SER A 58 5.21 1.20 18.75
C SER A 58 4.52 0.04 18.03
N LYS A 59 3.31 -0.33 18.47
CA LYS A 59 2.51 -1.36 17.79
C LYS A 59 2.22 -1.02 16.32
N PHE A 60 2.04 0.27 16.00
CA PHE A 60 1.63 0.71 14.67
C PHE A 60 2.38 1.95 14.19
N SER A 61 3.64 2.13 14.58
CA SER A 61 4.45 3.20 14.01
C SER A 61 5.93 2.83 13.87
N SER A 62 6.60 3.48 12.94
CA SER A 62 8.05 3.50 12.84
C SER A 62 8.59 4.88 13.15
N ALA A 63 9.83 4.93 13.64
CA ALA A 63 10.46 6.18 14.01
C ALA A 63 10.73 7.07 12.79
N GLY A 64 10.56 8.38 12.99
CA GLY A 64 11.07 9.42 12.12
C GLY A 64 12.41 9.97 12.61
N VAL A 65 12.93 10.98 11.91
CA VAL A 65 14.13 11.72 12.31
C VAL A 65 13.83 13.22 12.24
N PRO A 66 13.23 13.80 13.29
CA PRO A 66 12.72 15.18 13.28
C PRO A 66 13.76 16.23 12.92
N ARG A 67 15.02 16.06 13.34
CA ARG A 67 16.12 17.00 13.02
C ARG A 67 16.42 17.09 11.52
N LEU A 68 16.02 16.07 10.73
CA LEU A 68 16.16 16.04 9.27
C LEU A 68 14.82 16.23 8.55
N GLY A 69 13.74 16.50 9.29
CA GLY A 69 12.40 16.63 8.72
C GLY A 69 11.79 15.32 8.23
N ILE A 70 12.33 14.17 8.65
CA ILE A 70 11.79 12.85 8.30
C ILE A 70 10.67 12.52 9.30
N PRO A 71 9.41 12.40 8.85
CA PRO A 71 8.29 12.12 9.75
C PRO A 71 8.29 10.65 10.23
N GLU A 72 7.59 10.41 11.32
CA GLU A 72 7.15 9.07 11.70
C GLU A 72 6.17 8.52 10.66
N ILE A 73 6.13 7.20 10.51
CA ILE A 73 5.11 6.52 9.69
C ILE A 73 4.11 5.86 10.62
N TRP A 74 2.85 6.25 10.52
CA TRP A 74 1.76 5.69 11.30
C TRP A 74 0.93 4.73 10.46
N MET A 75 0.68 3.55 11.01
CA MET A 75 -0.09 2.48 10.38
C MET A 75 -1.41 2.26 11.10
N SER A 76 -2.38 1.70 10.39
CA SER A 76 -3.58 1.14 11.02
C SER A 76 -3.84 -0.25 10.49
N ASP A 77 -4.17 -1.16 11.40
CA ASP A 77 -4.66 -2.47 11.02
C ASP A 77 -6.12 -2.37 10.54
N GLY A 78 -6.48 -3.27 9.65
CA GLY A 78 -7.85 -3.49 9.23
C GLY A 78 -8.09 -3.36 7.73
N PRO A 79 -8.29 -4.50 7.02
CA PRO A 79 -8.63 -4.51 5.60
C PRO A 79 -10.09 -4.11 5.32
N HIS A 80 -10.95 -4.07 6.35
CA HIS A 80 -12.38 -3.74 6.27
C HIS A 80 -12.81 -2.71 7.34
N GLY A 81 -11.89 -1.84 7.76
CA GLY A 81 -12.13 -0.76 8.70
C GLY A 81 -10.83 -0.31 9.36
N ILE A 82 -10.75 0.98 9.67
CA ILE A 82 -9.62 1.51 10.44
C ILE A 82 -9.76 1.06 11.89
N ARG A 83 -8.68 0.61 12.48
CA ARG A 83 -8.68 0.20 13.87
C ARG A 83 -8.78 1.42 14.82
N PRO A 84 -9.58 1.38 15.87
CA PRO A 84 -9.47 2.34 16.98
C PRO A 84 -8.07 2.33 17.57
N GLU A 85 -7.65 3.44 18.14
CA GLU A 85 -6.29 3.59 18.67
C GLU A 85 -6.04 2.63 19.85
N ILE A 86 -4.84 2.08 19.87
CA ILE A 86 -4.37 1.21 20.95
C ILE A 86 -3.20 1.86 21.70
N ASN A 87 -2.89 1.34 22.86
CA ASN A 87 -1.75 1.78 23.63
C ASN A 87 -0.44 1.59 22.87
N TRP A 88 0.57 2.38 23.24
CA TRP A 88 1.88 2.38 22.60
C TRP A 88 2.55 0.99 22.62
N ASP A 89 2.54 0.33 23.76
CA ASP A 89 3.30 -0.90 23.99
C ASP A 89 2.43 -2.17 24.14
N ASP A 90 1.12 -2.03 24.26
CA ASP A 90 0.22 -3.17 24.42
C ASP A 90 -0.99 -3.12 23.46
N TRP A 91 -1.81 -4.16 23.46
CA TRP A 91 -2.97 -4.29 22.59
C TRP A 91 -4.27 -3.74 23.19
N GLY A 92 -4.19 -3.09 24.34
CA GLY A 92 -5.34 -2.40 24.95
C GLY A 92 -5.73 -1.17 24.15
N TYR A 93 -7.01 -0.82 24.18
CA TYR A 93 -7.49 0.42 23.58
C TYR A 93 -6.95 1.64 24.31
N ALA A 94 -6.54 2.66 23.56
CA ALA A 94 -6.09 3.94 24.13
C ALA A 94 -7.23 4.74 24.77
N ASN A 95 -8.49 4.35 24.52
CA ASN A 95 -9.70 4.99 25.05
C ASN A 95 -9.77 6.49 24.77
N TRP A 96 -9.36 6.90 23.58
CA TRP A 96 -9.47 8.29 23.19
C TRP A 96 -10.92 8.73 23.04
N THR A 97 -11.22 9.94 23.43
CA THR A 97 -12.53 10.55 23.20
C THR A 97 -12.76 10.69 21.68
N ASN A 98 -13.92 10.27 21.21
CA ASN A 98 -14.31 10.30 19.80
C ASN A 98 -13.44 9.42 18.89
N ASP A 99 -12.96 8.28 19.37
CA ASP A 99 -12.21 7.29 18.60
C ASP A 99 -13.14 6.34 17.81
N TYR A 100 -14.22 6.86 17.24
CA TYR A 100 -15.15 6.10 16.41
C TYR A 100 -14.56 5.85 15.04
N VAL A 101 -14.79 4.64 14.52
CA VAL A 101 -14.34 4.17 13.21
C VAL A 101 -15.48 3.49 12.47
N THR A 102 -15.45 3.53 11.17
CA THR A 102 -16.43 2.87 10.32
C THR A 102 -16.17 1.38 10.25
N ALA A 103 -17.16 0.57 10.57
CA ALA A 103 -17.15 -0.87 10.29
C ALA A 103 -17.60 -1.06 8.83
N PHE A 104 -16.63 -1.19 7.92
CA PHE A 104 -16.90 -1.52 6.53
C PHE A 104 -17.34 -2.99 6.38
N PRO A 105 -18.07 -3.34 5.31
CA PRO A 105 -18.40 -4.73 5.03
C PRO A 105 -17.15 -5.60 4.97
N ALA A 106 -17.23 -6.84 5.43
CA ALA A 106 -16.13 -7.80 5.32
C ALA A 106 -15.67 -7.95 3.85
N LEU A 107 -14.40 -8.24 3.60
CA LEU A 107 -13.89 -8.37 2.22
C LEU A 107 -14.55 -9.51 1.45
N THR A 108 -15.03 -10.55 2.13
CA THR A 108 -15.87 -11.58 1.54
C THR A 108 -17.15 -11.00 0.94
N CYS A 109 -17.78 -10.04 1.63
CA CYS A 109 -18.97 -9.35 1.13
C CYS A 109 -18.64 -8.47 -0.08
N LEU A 110 -17.52 -7.75 -0.04
CA LEU A 110 -17.03 -6.99 -1.20
C LEU A 110 -16.79 -7.91 -2.40
N ALA A 111 -16.13 -9.05 -2.20
CA ALA A 111 -15.83 -10.01 -3.25
C ALA A 111 -17.12 -10.60 -3.88
N ALA A 112 -18.14 -10.86 -3.08
CA ALA A 112 -19.43 -11.37 -3.53
C ALA A 112 -20.18 -10.41 -4.47
N THR A 113 -19.75 -9.17 -4.59
CA THR A 113 -20.29 -8.21 -5.55
C THR A 113 -19.80 -8.44 -6.98
N PHE A 114 -18.65 -9.10 -7.15
CA PHE A 114 -17.95 -9.26 -8.43
C PHE A 114 -17.71 -7.93 -9.16
N ASN A 115 -17.62 -6.83 -8.45
CA ASN A 115 -17.60 -5.47 -9.00
C ASN A 115 -16.28 -4.72 -8.69
N PRO A 116 -15.35 -4.61 -9.66
CA PRO A 116 -14.09 -3.87 -9.47
C PRO A 116 -14.29 -2.37 -9.21
N HIS A 117 -15.37 -1.77 -9.73
CA HIS A 117 -15.67 -0.37 -9.48
C HIS A 117 -16.03 -0.14 -8.01
N LEU A 118 -16.88 -1.01 -7.44
CA LEU A 118 -17.21 -0.96 -6.03
C LEU A 118 -15.99 -1.23 -5.14
N SER A 119 -15.06 -2.09 -5.58
CA SER A 119 -13.80 -2.29 -4.89
C SER A 119 -12.94 -1.01 -4.85
N MET A 120 -12.94 -0.23 -5.93
CA MET A 120 -12.28 1.08 -5.98
C MET A 120 -12.94 2.08 -5.02
N GLU A 121 -14.26 2.15 -4.99
CA GLU A 121 -15.01 3.03 -4.08
C GLU A 121 -14.76 2.64 -2.62
N TYR A 122 -14.78 1.35 -2.32
CA TYR A 122 -14.47 0.82 -1.01
C TYR A 122 -13.06 1.24 -0.56
N GLY A 123 -12.06 1.02 -1.41
CA GLY A 123 -10.68 1.43 -1.14
C GLY A 123 -10.53 2.94 -0.98
N THR A 124 -11.28 3.73 -1.75
CA THR A 124 -11.28 5.19 -1.63
C THR A 124 -11.84 5.64 -0.27
N SER A 125 -12.97 5.08 0.13
CA SER A 125 -13.63 5.47 1.39
C SER A 125 -12.82 5.09 2.62
N ILE A 126 -12.25 3.87 2.65
CA ILE A 126 -11.40 3.46 3.78
C ILE A 126 -10.07 4.24 3.80
N GLY A 127 -9.51 4.55 2.63
CA GLY A 127 -8.31 5.38 2.52
C GLY A 127 -8.54 6.82 2.97
N GLU A 128 -9.70 7.38 2.70
CA GLU A 128 -10.12 8.70 3.18
C GLU A 128 -10.20 8.75 4.71
N GLU A 129 -10.84 7.75 5.32
CA GLU A 129 -10.89 7.65 6.79
C GLU A 129 -9.50 7.44 7.39
N ALA A 130 -8.64 6.62 6.78
CA ALA A 130 -7.26 6.43 7.20
C ALA A 130 -6.48 7.75 7.18
N ARG A 131 -6.59 8.54 6.11
CA ARG A 131 -5.94 9.85 6.00
C ARG A 131 -6.49 10.85 7.02
N TYR A 132 -7.80 10.89 7.22
CA TYR A 132 -8.43 11.74 8.23
C TYR A 132 -7.90 11.44 9.64
N ARG A 133 -7.56 10.17 9.91
CA ARG A 133 -6.98 9.72 11.18
C ARG A 133 -5.44 9.78 11.20
N ASN A 134 -4.82 10.51 10.28
CA ASN A 134 -3.37 10.65 10.15
C ASN A 134 -2.62 9.32 10.03
N LYS A 135 -3.18 8.35 9.31
CA LYS A 135 -2.49 7.10 8.98
C LYS A 135 -1.83 7.20 7.62
N ASP A 136 -0.58 6.77 7.56
CA ASP A 136 0.22 6.76 6.34
C ASP A 136 0.13 5.43 5.60
N VAL A 137 -0.12 4.35 6.35
CA VAL A 137 -0.23 2.99 5.82
C VAL A 137 -1.47 2.30 6.38
N LEU A 138 -2.29 1.77 5.48
CA LEU A 138 -3.36 0.83 5.81
C LEU A 138 -2.84 -0.61 5.65
N LEU A 139 -2.91 -1.42 6.72
CA LEU A 139 -2.57 -2.84 6.67
C LEU A 139 -3.74 -3.64 6.07
N GLY A 140 -3.87 -3.52 4.78
CA GLY A 140 -4.91 -4.10 3.92
C GLY A 140 -4.64 -3.79 2.45
N PRO A 141 -5.29 -4.53 1.53
CA PRO A 141 -6.30 -5.56 1.74
C PRO A 141 -5.73 -6.93 2.13
N GLY A 142 -6.60 -7.79 2.71
CA GLY A 142 -6.31 -9.20 2.91
C GLY A 142 -6.62 -10.02 1.65
N VAL A 143 -5.68 -10.88 1.23
CA VAL A 143 -5.80 -11.62 -0.06
C VAL A 143 -5.47 -13.10 0.03
N ASN A 144 -5.29 -13.66 1.23
CA ASN A 144 -5.09 -15.10 1.34
C ASN A 144 -6.32 -15.87 0.82
N ILE A 145 -6.07 -16.91 0.05
CA ILE A 145 -7.13 -17.74 -0.53
C ILE A 145 -7.68 -18.69 0.52
N TYR A 146 -8.99 -18.84 0.61
CA TYR A 146 -9.62 -19.78 1.53
C TYR A 146 -9.22 -21.22 1.17
N ARG A 147 -8.69 -21.93 2.15
CA ARG A 147 -8.37 -23.36 2.06
C ARG A 147 -9.33 -24.21 2.85
N THR A 148 -9.91 -23.64 3.89
CA THR A 148 -10.87 -24.28 4.79
C THR A 148 -11.84 -23.25 5.36
N PRO A 149 -13.10 -23.59 5.57
CA PRO A 149 -14.04 -22.70 6.25
C PRO A 149 -13.72 -22.49 7.74
N LEU A 150 -12.86 -23.33 8.30
CA LEU A 150 -12.50 -23.30 9.73
C LEU A 150 -11.40 -22.28 10.06
N ASN A 151 -10.83 -21.57 9.09
CA ASN A 151 -9.91 -20.47 9.36
C ASN A 151 -10.66 -19.30 9.98
N GLY A 152 -10.36 -18.95 11.21
CA GLY A 152 -11.01 -17.89 11.97
C GLY A 152 -10.86 -16.48 11.39
N ARG A 153 -10.08 -16.29 10.32
CA ARG A 153 -9.82 -15.01 9.66
C ARG A 153 -10.29 -14.93 8.20
N ASN A 154 -11.11 -15.85 7.74
CA ASN A 154 -11.63 -15.82 6.36
C ASN A 154 -12.38 -14.52 6.03
N PHE A 155 -13.04 -13.89 7.00
CA PHE A 155 -13.74 -12.62 6.80
C PHE A 155 -12.83 -11.47 6.31
N GLU A 156 -11.53 -11.53 6.56
CA GLU A 156 -10.55 -10.54 6.11
C GLU A 156 -10.16 -10.68 4.64
N TYR A 157 -10.56 -11.77 3.97
CA TYR A 157 -10.09 -12.14 2.64
C TYR A 157 -11.21 -12.14 1.61
N MET A 158 -10.82 -12.20 0.33
CA MET A 158 -11.74 -12.05 -0.80
C MET A 158 -12.34 -13.35 -1.33
N GLY A 159 -12.05 -14.50 -0.68
CA GLY A 159 -12.67 -15.77 -1.03
C GLY A 159 -11.70 -16.87 -1.48
N GLU A 160 -12.24 -17.85 -2.20
CA GLU A 160 -11.54 -19.07 -2.65
C GLU A 160 -10.89 -18.91 -4.03
N ASP A 161 -11.40 -17.97 -4.84
CA ASP A 161 -10.97 -17.77 -6.22
C ASP A 161 -9.82 -16.75 -6.31
N PRO A 162 -8.61 -17.18 -6.66
CA PRO A 162 -7.46 -16.29 -6.81
C PRO A 162 -7.62 -15.29 -7.95
N TYR A 163 -8.37 -15.65 -9.00
CA TYR A 163 -8.64 -14.73 -10.10
C TYR A 163 -9.53 -13.57 -9.64
N LEU A 164 -10.63 -13.86 -8.97
CA LEU A 164 -11.51 -12.83 -8.41
C LEU A 164 -10.74 -11.92 -7.44
N ALA A 165 -9.96 -12.49 -6.53
CA ALA A 165 -9.13 -11.72 -5.61
C ALA A 165 -8.15 -10.81 -6.36
N SER A 166 -7.48 -11.29 -7.41
CA SER A 166 -6.53 -10.51 -8.22
C SER A 166 -7.19 -9.33 -8.95
N VAL A 167 -8.43 -9.52 -9.42
CA VAL A 167 -9.19 -8.46 -10.12
C VAL A 167 -9.67 -7.37 -9.15
N LEU A 168 -10.04 -7.76 -7.92
CA LEU A 168 -10.59 -6.83 -6.94
C LEU A 168 -9.50 -6.11 -6.10
N VAL A 169 -8.36 -6.74 -5.86
CA VAL A 169 -7.31 -6.17 -5.03
C VAL A 169 -6.70 -4.90 -5.63
N VAL A 170 -6.50 -4.87 -6.94
CA VAL A 170 -5.86 -3.74 -7.62
C VAL A 170 -6.69 -2.45 -7.50
N PRO A 171 -8.00 -2.44 -7.81
CA PRO A 171 -8.82 -1.25 -7.61
C PRO A 171 -8.94 -0.85 -6.13
N TYR A 172 -9.02 -1.80 -5.19
CA TYR A 172 -8.97 -1.49 -3.75
C TYR A 172 -7.71 -0.69 -3.40
N ILE A 173 -6.53 -1.19 -3.77
CA ILE A 173 -5.25 -0.53 -3.51
C ILE A 173 -5.22 0.87 -4.12
N LYS A 174 -5.62 0.99 -5.39
CA LYS A 174 -5.68 2.29 -6.08
C LYS A 174 -6.62 3.28 -5.37
N GLY A 175 -7.73 2.79 -4.85
CA GLY A 175 -8.67 3.59 -4.06
C GLY A 175 -8.01 4.14 -2.78
N VAL A 176 -7.36 3.29 -2.00
CA VAL A 176 -6.62 3.70 -0.80
C VAL A 176 -5.54 4.74 -1.14
N GLN A 177 -4.76 4.48 -2.18
CA GLN A 177 -3.65 5.34 -2.59
C GLN A 177 -4.07 6.71 -3.10
N LYS A 178 -5.30 6.88 -3.60
CA LYS A 178 -5.84 8.20 -3.98
C LYS A 178 -5.80 9.22 -2.85
N ASN A 179 -5.84 8.76 -1.61
CA ASN A 179 -5.82 9.60 -0.42
C ASN A 179 -4.39 9.82 0.13
N GLY A 180 -3.35 9.41 -0.61
CA GLY A 180 -1.97 9.48 -0.16
C GLY A 180 -1.65 8.53 0.99
N VAL A 181 -2.43 7.44 1.14
CA VAL A 181 -2.20 6.36 2.10
C VAL A 181 -1.65 5.15 1.37
N ALA A 182 -0.57 4.57 1.86
CA ALA A 182 -0.04 3.33 1.31
C ALA A 182 -0.94 2.15 1.69
N ALA A 183 -1.13 1.21 0.77
CA ALA A 183 -1.82 -0.05 1.03
C ALA A 183 -0.80 -1.18 1.21
N CYS A 184 -0.97 -1.98 2.25
CA CYS A 184 -0.11 -3.11 2.55
C CYS A 184 -0.89 -4.42 2.38
N VAL A 185 -0.72 -5.07 1.24
CA VAL A 185 -1.34 -6.36 0.95
C VAL A 185 -0.87 -7.42 1.95
N LYS A 186 -1.83 -8.18 2.51
CA LYS A 186 -1.52 -9.16 3.56
C LYS A 186 -2.31 -10.47 3.38
N HIS A 187 -1.87 -11.57 3.97
CA HIS A 187 -0.65 -11.75 4.74
C HIS A 187 0.38 -12.48 3.90
N TYR A 188 1.59 -12.05 3.95
CA TYR A 188 2.70 -12.74 3.29
C TYR A 188 3.35 -13.69 4.30
N ALA A 189 3.15 -15.03 4.13
CA ALA A 189 2.23 -15.61 3.16
C ALA A 189 1.47 -16.77 3.84
N LEU A 190 0.31 -17.12 3.23
CA LEU A 190 -0.43 -18.34 3.57
C LEU A 190 -1.01 -18.36 5.00
N ASN A 191 -1.62 -17.25 5.42
CA ASN A 191 -2.36 -17.21 6.69
C ASN A 191 -3.71 -17.93 6.53
N ASN A 192 -3.67 -19.27 6.51
CA ASN A 192 -4.81 -20.14 6.27
C ASN A 192 -5.32 -20.86 7.51
N GLN A 193 -4.69 -20.64 8.66
CA GLN A 193 -5.09 -21.20 9.95
C GLN A 193 -4.75 -20.20 11.06
N GLU A 194 -5.75 -19.83 11.86
CA GLU A 194 -5.55 -18.94 13.01
C GLU A 194 -5.25 -19.72 14.29
N LEU A 195 -5.85 -20.91 14.45
CA LEU A 195 -5.58 -21.76 15.61
C LEU A 195 -4.09 -22.18 15.62
N TRP A 196 -3.43 -21.92 16.73
CA TRP A 196 -2.01 -22.17 16.93
C TRP A 196 -1.08 -21.49 15.90
N ARG A 197 -1.49 -20.35 15.33
CA ARG A 197 -0.76 -19.61 14.29
C ARG A 197 0.75 -19.43 14.57
N GLY A 198 1.13 -19.23 15.82
CA GLY A 198 2.55 -19.09 16.22
C GLY A 198 3.34 -20.41 16.30
N HIS A 199 2.70 -21.55 16.06
CA HIS A 199 3.30 -22.89 16.26
C HIS A 199 3.13 -23.82 15.05
N ILE A 200 2.46 -23.38 14.00
CA ILE A 200 2.25 -24.20 12.79
C ILE A 200 3.33 -23.94 11.76
N ASN A 201 3.63 -24.94 10.94
CA ASN A 201 4.38 -24.81 9.70
C ASN A 201 3.40 -24.94 8.52
N VAL A 202 3.55 -24.08 7.53
CA VAL A 202 2.73 -24.11 6.31
C VAL A 202 3.62 -24.51 5.13
N GLU A 203 3.28 -25.61 4.50
CA GLU A 203 4.01 -26.15 3.35
C GLU A 203 3.15 -26.03 2.09
N VAL A 204 3.76 -25.58 1.01
CA VAL A 204 3.14 -25.52 -0.32
C VAL A 204 4.13 -25.99 -1.36
N SER A 205 3.61 -26.57 -2.45
CA SER A 205 4.40 -26.84 -3.65
C SER A 205 4.69 -25.54 -4.38
N ASP A 206 5.76 -25.54 -5.14
CA ASP A 206 6.13 -24.48 -6.08
C ASP A 206 5.09 -24.31 -7.20
#